data_8ea4c0713e3ee6ebd7627aa512e48962
#
_entry.id   8ea4c0713e3ee6ebd7627aa512e48962
#
_cell.length_a   1.000
_cell.length_b   1.000
_cell.length_c   1.000
_cell.angle_alpha   90.00
_cell.angle_beta   90.00
_cell.angle_gamma   90.00
#
_symmetry.space_group_name_H-M   'P 1'
#
loop_
_entity.id
_entity.type
_entity.pdbx_description
1 polymer ?
#
loop_
_entity_poly.entity_id
_entity_poly.type
_entity_poly.pdbx_seq_one_letter_code
_entity_poly.pdbx_strand_id
1 'polypeptide(L)' 'MAEVGANAATQKIAEEWQEAYRMVNKRPAPPIAVHHTFIRINGNWYPADEVRHRTAALRQIGEGK' A
#
# COMPACT_ATOMS: atom_id res chain seq x y z
N MET A 1 -14.38 -15.82 8.14
CA MET A 1 -13.15 -16.49 8.56
C MET A 1 -11.94 -15.64 8.20
N ALA A 2 -11.14 -15.32 9.17
CA ALA A 2 -9.96 -14.49 8.93
C ALA A 2 -8.85 -15.30 8.28
N GLU A 3 -8.14 -14.71 7.37
CA GLU A 3 -6.97 -15.34 6.79
C GLU A 3 -5.85 -15.38 7.80
N VAL A 4 -5.11 -16.48 7.76
CA VAL A 4 -3.95 -16.64 8.59
C VAL A 4 -2.85 -15.71 8.11
N GLY A 5 -2.32 -14.90 9.01
CA GLY A 5 -1.23 -13.98 8.70
C GLY A 5 -1.66 -12.71 8.02
N ALA A 6 -2.95 -12.56 7.72
CA ALA A 6 -3.47 -11.35 7.09
C ALA A 6 -4.28 -10.55 8.09
N ASN A 7 -4.17 -9.24 7.99
CA ASN A 7 -4.91 -8.29 8.80
C ASN A 7 -5.76 -7.44 7.85
N ALA A 8 -7.07 -7.43 8.07
CA ALA A 8 -7.97 -6.73 7.15
C ALA A 8 -7.64 -5.25 7.03
N ALA A 9 -7.27 -4.62 8.13
CA ALA A 9 -6.89 -3.20 8.09
C ALA A 9 -5.61 -3.00 7.29
N THR A 10 -4.63 -3.88 7.47
CA THR A 10 -3.37 -3.81 6.73
C THR A 10 -3.60 -4.06 5.26
N GLN A 11 -4.46 -5.02 4.94
CA GLN A 11 -4.80 -5.32 3.55
C GLN A 11 -5.39 -4.08 2.87
N LYS A 12 -6.27 -3.39 3.55
CA LYS A 12 -6.88 -2.19 2.99
C LYS A 12 -5.84 -1.09 2.77
N ILE A 13 -4.91 -0.94 3.71
CA ILE A 13 -3.83 0.03 3.56
C ILE A 13 -3.00 -0.27 2.31
N ALA A 14 -2.69 -1.54 2.10
CA ALA A 14 -1.90 -1.96 0.94
C ALA A 14 -2.65 -1.68 -0.36
N GLU A 15 -3.95 -1.96 -0.40
CA GLU A 15 -4.76 -1.72 -1.59
C GLU A 15 -4.86 -0.24 -1.90
N GLU A 16 -5.00 0.59 -0.88
CA GLU A 16 -5.05 2.04 -1.08
C GLU A 16 -3.73 2.56 -1.63
N TRP A 17 -2.62 2.01 -1.16
CA TRP A 17 -1.31 2.39 -1.70
C TRP A 17 -1.20 2.03 -3.18
N GLN A 18 -1.64 0.84 -3.56
CA GLN A 18 -1.60 0.43 -4.96
C GLN A 18 -2.43 1.36 -5.83
N GLU A 19 -3.61 1.72 -5.35
CA GLU A 19 -4.49 2.61 -6.10
C GLU A 19 -3.86 3.98 -6.28
N ALA A 20 -3.30 4.53 -5.21
CA ALA A 20 -2.63 5.83 -5.29
C ALA A 20 -1.44 5.79 -6.24
N TYR A 21 -0.67 4.70 -6.20
CA TYR A 21 0.47 4.53 -7.08
C TYR A 21 0.03 4.55 -8.54
N ARG A 22 -1.01 3.79 -8.87
CA ARG A 22 -1.50 3.74 -10.25
C ARG A 22 -1.99 5.10 -10.72
N MET A 23 -2.65 5.84 -9.84
CA MET A 23 -3.17 7.16 -10.20
C MET A 23 -2.04 8.14 -10.50
N VAL A 24 -0.99 8.12 -9.69
CA VAL A 24 0.10 9.10 -9.84
C VAL A 24 1.04 8.71 -10.97
N ASN A 25 1.39 7.43 -11.08
CA ASN A 25 2.41 6.99 -12.02
C ASN A 25 1.86 6.51 -13.35
N LYS A 26 0.55 6.33 -13.45
CA LYS A 26 -0.12 5.91 -14.69
C LYS A 26 0.41 4.58 -15.20
N ARG A 27 0.74 3.66 -14.30
CA ARG A 27 1.23 2.34 -14.63
C ARG A 27 0.84 1.37 -13.53
N PRO A 28 0.89 0.06 -13.82
CA PRO A 28 0.54 -0.93 -12.79
C PRO A 28 1.41 -0.81 -11.57
N ALA A 29 0.80 -1.02 -10.41
CA ALA A 29 1.54 -0.99 -9.15
C ALA A 29 2.41 -2.24 -9.02
N PRO A 30 3.53 -2.14 -8.29
CA PRO A 30 4.35 -3.31 -8.01
C PRO A 30 3.57 -4.33 -7.17
N PRO A 31 3.98 -5.61 -7.22
CA PRO A 31 3.31 -6.62 -6.41
C PRO A 31 3.44 -6.33 -4.91
N ILE A 32 2.39 -6.64 -4.18
CA ILE A 32 2.37 -6.49 -2.73
C ILE A 32 2.03 -7.82 -2.07
N ALA A 33 2.42 -7.94 -0.82
CA ALA A 33 1.99 -9.04 0.04
C ALA A 33 1.74 -8.48 1.42
N VAL A 34 0.83 -9.08 2.17
CA VAL A 34 0.46 -8.61 3.49
C VAL A 34 0.71 -9.73 4.49
N HIS A 35 1.37 -9.40 5.59
CA HIS A 35 1.58 -10.35 6.68
C HIS A 35 1.47 -9.59 8.00
N HIS A 36 0.39 -9.85 8.73
CA HIS A 36 0.08 -9.14 9.98
C HIS A 36 0.01 -7.64 9.73
N THR A 37 0.89 -6.85 10.34
CA THR A 37 0.90 -5.41 10.19
C THR A 37 1.99 -4.91 9.24
N PHE A 38 2.58 -5.84 8.47
CA PHE A 38 3.62 -5.49 7.52
C PHE A 38 3.15 -5.69 6.09
N ILE A 39 3.65 -4.87 5.21
CA ILE A 39 3.31 -4.91 3.79
C ILE A 39 4.61 -5.03 3.00
N ARG A 40 4.67 -6.02 2.12
CA ARG A 40 5.81 -6.22 1.24
C ARG A 40 5.51 -5.53 -0.07
N ILE A 41 6.39 -4.62 -0.47
CA ILE A 41 6.27 -3.90 -1.73
C ILE A 41 7.55 -4.11 -2.51
N ASN A 42 7.42 -4.75 -3.67
CA ASN A 42 8.56 -4.97 -4.56
C ASN A 42 9.73 -5.65 -3.85
N GLY A 43 9.42 -6.61 -2.99
CA GLY A 43 10.44 -7.39 -2.29
C GLY A 43 10.92 -6.82 -0.97
N ASN A 44 10.48 -5.63 -0.61
CA ASN A 44 10.87 -4.99 0.65
C ASN A 44 9.70 -4.91 1.61
N TRP A 45 9.96 -5.17 2.89
CA TRP A 45 8.93 -5.13 3.93
C TRP A 45 8.87 -3.76 4.59
N TYR A 46 7.66 -3.25 4.77
CA TYR A 46 7.41 -1.97 5.43
C TYR A 46 6.30 -2.13 6.44
N PRO A 47 6.38 -1.44 7.60
CA PRO A 47 5.23 -1.42 8.51
C PRO A 47 4.05 -0.70 7.85
N ALA A 48 2.84 -1.06 8.27
CA ALA A 48 1.63 -0.47 7.69
C ALA A 48 1.62 1.06 7.82
N ASP A 49 2.10 1.58 8.95
CA ASP A 49 2.15 3.03 9.15
C ASP A 49 3.01 3.72 8.10
N GLU A 50 4.13 3.12 7.76
CA GLU A 50 5.01 3.64 6.72
C GLU A 50 4.28 3.70 5.38
N VAL A 51 3.54 2.64 5.05
CA VAL A 51 2.80 2.59 3.78
C VAL A 51 1.70 3.65 3.76
N ARG A 52 1.04 3.88 4.89
CA ARG A 52 0.02 4.93 4.97
C ARG A 52 0.64 6.30 4.67
N HIS A 53 1.81 6.57 5.21
CA HIS A 53 2.50 7.83 4.93
C HIS A 53 2.85 7.96 3.45
N ARG A 54 3.31 6.87 2.85
CA ARG A 54 3.64 6.86 1.43
C ARG A 54 2.40 7.10 0.57
N THR A 55 1.28 6.51 0.96
CA THR A 55 0.01 6.72 0.26
C THR A 55 -0.42 8.18 0.31
N ALA A 56 -0.31 8.80 1.48
CA ALA A 56 -0.66 10.20 1.63
C ALA A 56 0.23 11.09 0.76
N ALA A 57 1.52 10.78 0.72
CA ALA A 57 2.44 11.55 -0.12
C ALA A 57 2.09 11.40 -1.60
N LEU A 58 1.75 10.19 -2.04
CA LEU A 58 1.34 9.97 -3.42
C LEU A 58 0.09 10.76 -3.77
N ARG A 59 -0.89 10.78 -2.86
CA ARG A 59 -2.12 11.51 -3.09
C ARG A 59 -1.86 13.01 -3.20
N GLN A 60 -0.96 13.53 -2.38
CA GLN A 60 -0.59 14.94 -2.46
C GLN A 60 0.04 15.27 -3.80
N ILE A 61 0.89 14.42 -4.31
CA ILE A 61 1.50 14.62 -5.62
C ILE A 61 0.41 14.64 -6.69
N GLY A 62 -0.52 13.69 -6.63
CA GLY A 62 -1.60 13.62 -7.60
C GLY A 62 -2.53 14.81 -7.54
N GLU A 63 -2.82 15.30 -6.34
CA GLU A 63 -3.72 16.43 -6.16
C GLU A 63 -3.05 17.77 -6.47
N GLY A 64 -1.75 17.84 -6.33
CA GLY A 64 -1.01 19.05 -6.58
C GLY A 64 -0.83 19.37 -8.05
N LYS A 65 -1.30 18.49 -8.90
CA LYS A 65 -1.23 18.69 -10.34
C LYS A 65 -2.50 19.36 -10.89
#